data_368fe3a7fc7e5c9be66a20298050c421
#
_entry.id   368fe3a7fc7e5c9be66a20298050c421
#
_cell.length_a   1.000
_cell.length_b   1.000
_cell.length_c   1.000
_cell.angle_alpha   90.00
_cell.angle_beta   90.00
_cell.angle_gamma   90.00
#
_symmetry.space_group_name_H-M   'P 1'
#
loop_
_entity.id
_entity.type
_entity.pdbx_description
1 polymer ?
#
loop_
_entity_poly.entity_id
_entity_poly.type
_entity_poly.pdbx_seq_one_letter_code
_entity_poly.pdbx_strand_id
1 'polypeptide(L)'
;CMFSLKTGRTIPVYLVDEEIYAKCPTVIISTVDKFARLPWSERVGLLFGRTDRYCSRCGHIAIGEKHAGRHNADVAAGLEKAETVACKQFYPPELIIQDELHLITGPLGTIYGGYETVVEEMCCIEKNGKKIRPKYIVSTATIRNAGEQIKFLYGRNEFAQFPPSGFDTRDSFFIKEVPLPTENLVDASEEKISRMISDGKKPFRQYAGICASGQSVKTTLIRLYSIILQTALDIAKDPEYEDYIDPYYTLIGYFNSIRELGGAVRLLDDDIASRIRVVKNKYNSSEQRYLSFEGKKEITSRIPSWEIAQVLEKLAISYDKNKKKQGCYDVVIATNMIAVGMDVDRLGLMSVVGQPKQNSEYIQATSRVGRQHPGIIFTVYNPYRPRDLSNYENFVGFHSQMYRYVEGTTATPFAARARDRVLHALVVSLLRLQVETMADNGGASNINDISDEQIKDIKDKILERVKITAPSSYVDTEKEMDEFINTWKNIAKDEKLYYFVPTIADDKKRLLTYYGEYYGDKEKPTLSSMRDVEQSSTVFYWEGV
;
A
#
# COMPACT_ATOMS: atom_id res chain seq x y z
N CYS A 1 -22.56 -18.87 19.90
CA CYS A 1 -21.37 -18.01 19.83
C CYS A 1 -21.28 -17.18 21.12
N MET A 2 -20.08 -17.05 21.66
CA MET A 2 -19.79 -16.22 22.85
C MET A 2 -20.17 -14.73 22.59
N PHE A 3 -20.05 -14.29 21.36
CA PHE A 3 -20.41 -12.97 20.89
C PHE A 3 -21.75 -13.04 20.13
N SER A 4 -22.84 -12.79 20.80
CA SER A 4 -24.17 -12.79 20.20
C SER A 4 -25.03 -11.70 20.84
N LEU A 5 -26.05 -11.24 20.13
CA LEU A 5 -27.03 -10.28 20.67
C LEU A 5 -27.66 -10.76 21.99
N LYS A 6 -27.83 -12.10 22.15
CA LYS A 6 -28.37 -12.71 23.38
C LYS A 6 -27.44 -12.58 24.58
N THR A 7 -26.13 -12.54 24.37
CA THR A 7 -25.12 -12.44 25.45
C THR A 7 -24.75 -10.99 25.79
N GLY A 8 -25.20 -10.03 24.99
CA GLY A 8 -24.80 -8.62 25.10
C GLY A 8 -23.32 -8.34 24.87
N ARG A 9 -22.54 -9.35 24.45
CA ARG A 9 -21.11 -9.21 24.17
C ARG A 9 -20.88 -8.88 22.71
N THR A 10 -20.21 -7.77 22.45
CA THR A 10 -19.75 -7.37 21.12
C THR A 10 -18.42 -8.02 20.79
N ILE A 11 -18.16 -8.26 19.51
CA ILE A 11 -16.85 -8.68 19.04
C ILE A 11 -15.87 -7.51 19.32
N PRO A 12 -14.71 -7.75 19.95
CA PRO A 12 -13.76 -6.68 20.28
C PRO A 12 -12.95 -6.28 19.03
N VAL A 13 -13.64 -5.79 18.00
CA VAL A 13 -13.07 -5.26 16.76
C VAL A 13 -13.50 -3.81 16.62
N TYR A 14 -12.54 -2.93 16.50
CA TYR A 14 -12.74 -1.49 16.41
C TYR A 14 -12.30 -1.01 15.04
N LEU A 15 -13.13 -0.21 14.38
CA LEU A 15 -12.93 0.22 12.99
C LEU A 15 -12.69 1.73 12.86
N VAL A 16 -12.95 2.47 13.92
CA VAL A 16 -12.82 3.94 13.96
C VAL A 16 -11.63 4.32 14.81
N ASP A 17 -10.83 5.30 14.35
CA ASP A 17 -9.60 5.72 15.01
C ASP A 17 -9.83 6.09 16.50
N GLU A 18 -10.92 6.80 16.80
CA GLU A 18 -11.26 7.23 18.15
C GLU A 18 -11.48 6.04 19.10
N GLU A 19 -12.12 4.97 18.61
CA GLU A 19 -12.31 3.75 19.39
C GLU A 19 -11.01 2.96 19.54
N ILE A 20 -10.19 2.89 18.48
CA ILE A 20 -8.88 2.22 18.52
C ILE A 20 -8.00 2.90 19.57
N TYR A 21 -7.94 4.23 19.57
CA TYR A 21 -7.20 4.97 20.57
C TYR A 21 -7.74 4.73 21.98
N ALA A 22 -9.05 4.85 22.17
CA ALA A 22 -9.68 4.72 23.50
C ALA A 22 -9.63 3.29 24.07
N LYS A 23 -9.68 2.27 23.23
CA LYS A 23 -9.71 0.85 23.65
C LYS A 23 -8.36 0.18 23.63
N CYS A 24 -7.36 0.76 22.97
CA CYS A 24 -5.97 0.27 22.89
C CYS A 24 -5.89 -1.24 22.63
N PRO A 25 -6.41 -1.75 21.50
CA PRO A 25 -6.44 -3.18 21.22
C PRO A 25 -5.02 -3.76 21.12
N THR A 26 -4.86 -5.02 21.47
CA THR A 26 -3.57 -5.73 21.45
C THR A 26 -2.98 -5.84 20.04
N VAL A 27 -3.82 -5.90 19.01
CA VAL A 27 -3.42 -5.96 17.60
C VAL A 27 -4.06 -4.80 16.86
N ILE A 28 -3.23 -4.02 16.18
CA ILE A 28 -3.65 -2.87 15.38
C ILE A 28 -3.18 -3.06 13.95
N ILE A 29 -4.10 -2.97 12.99
CA ILE A 29 -3.80 -3.01 11.55
C ILE A 29 -4.09 -1.62 11.00
N SER A 30 -3.08 -0.98 10.41
CA SER A 30 -3.24 0.34 9.85
C SER A 30 -2.38 0.54 8.60
N THR A 31 -2.68 1.58 7.84
CA THR A 31 -1.78 2.06 6.79
C THR A 31 -0.71 2.97 7.38
N VAL A 32 0.44 3.07 6.72
CA VAL A 32 1.53 3.97 7.14
C VAL A 32 1.12 5.44 7.21
N ASP A 33 0.10 5.83 6.45
CA ASP A 33 -0.47 7.19 6.47
C ASP A 33 -0.91 7.66 7.86
N LYS A 34 -1.30 6.73 8.73
CA LYS A 34 -1.74 7.06 10.09
C LYS A 34 -0.63 7.70 10.94
N PHE A 35 0.62 7.42 10.64
CA PHE A 35 1.76 8.05 11.34
C PHE A 35 1.90 9.55 11.02
N ALA A 36 1.36 10.03 9.91
CA ALA A 36 1.29 11.47 9.65
C ALA A 36 0.47 12.23 10.71
N ARG A 37 -0.34 11.52 11.51
CA ARG A 37 -1.11 12.11 12.63
C ARG A 37 -0.30 12.38 13.89
N LEU A 38 0.92 11.86 14.00
CA LEU A 38 1.78 12.01 15.19
C LEU A 38 1.92 13.47 15.69
N PRO A 39 2.17 14.49 14.86
CA PRO A 39 2.28 15.86 15.31
C PRO A 39 0.93 16.54 15.61
N TRP A 40 -0.20 15.95 15.15
CA TRP A 40 -1.51 16.61 15.17
C TRP A 40 -2.38 16.31 16.39
N SER A 41 -2.18 15.18 17.06
CA SER A 41 -3.07 14.73 18.14
C SER A 41 -2.33 14.03 19.25
N GLU A 42 -2.60 14.43 20.50
CA GLU A 42 -2.16 13.76 21.73
C GLU A 42 -2.68 12.33 21.83
N ARG A 43 -3.87 12.06 21.26
CA ARG A 43 -4.51 10.73 21.30
C ARG A 43 -3.68 9.64 20.64
N VAL A 44 -2.82 9.98 19.69
CA VAL A 44 -1.90 9.02 19.07
C VAL A 44 -0.95 8.41 20.11
N GLY A 45 -0.67 9.11 21.21
CA GLY A 45 0.11 8.59 22.33
C GLY A 45 -0.48 7.32 22.95
N LEU A 46 -1.80 7.11 22.86
CA LEU A 46 -2.47 5.91 23.34
C LEU A 46 -2.01 4.62 22.62
N LEU A 47 -1.60 4.71 21.35
CA LEU A 47 -1.02 3.58 20.62
C LEU A 47 0.30 3.08 21.24
N PHE A 48 0.96 3.95 21.99
CA PHE A 48 2.23 3.67 22.67
C PHE A 48 2.07 3.52 24.19
N GLY A 49 0.82 3.32 24.66
CA GLY A 49 0.54 3.12 26.08
C GLY A 49 0.59 4.38 26.94
N ARG A 50 0.65 5.57 26.31
CA ARG A 50 0.75 6.88 27.00
C ARG A 50 -0.63 7.33 27.49
N THR A 51 -1.03 6.80 28.64
CA THR A 51 -2.29 7.14 29.34
C THR A 51 -2.03 7.30 30.84
N ASP A 52 -2.79 8.15 31.51
CA ASP A 52 -2.75 8.34 32.95
C ASP A 52 -4.14 8.12 33.60
N ARG A 53 -5.20 8.07 32.78
CA ARG A 53 -6.59 7.99 33.22
C ARG A 53 -7.39 7.04 32.36
N TYR A 54 -8.36 6.40 32.98
CA TYR A 54 -9.34 5.54 32.33
C TYR A 54 -10.77 5.95 32.72
N CYS A 55 -11.63 6.14 31.74
CA CYS A 55 -13.05 6.37 31.92
C CYS A 55 -13.84 5.10 31.54
N SER A 56 -14.74 4.64 32.41
CA SER A 56 -15.52 3.42 32.15
C SER A 56 -16.41 3.53 30.90
N ARG A 57 -16.76 4.74 30.46
CA ARG A 57 -17.53 4.99 29.22
C ARG A 57 -16.62 5.23 28.01
N CYS A 58 -15.65 6.14 28.15
CA CYS A 58 -14.86 6.66 27.04
C CYS A 58 -13.59 5.82 26.73
N GLY A 59 -13.13 5.00 27.68
CA GLY A 59 -11.89 4.22 27.54
C GLY A 59 -10.67 4.95 28.12
N HIS A 60 -9.50 4.65 27.61
CA HIS A 60 -8.24 5.28 27.99
C HIS A 60 -8.21 6.74 27.51
N ILE A 61 -7.67 7.60 28.37
CA ILE A 61 -7.53 9.04 28.10
C ILE A 61 -6.06 9.33 27.88
N ALA A 62 -5.73 10.04 26.81
CA ALA A 62 -4.37 10.41 26.49
C ALA A 62 -3.81 11.43 27.52
N ILE A 63 -2.51 11.39 27.75
CA ILE A 63 -1.83 12.42 28.53
C ILE A 63 -2.06 13.78 27.87
N GLY A 64 -2.48 14.78 28.65
CA GLY A 64 -2.83 16.12 28.14
C GLY A 64 -4.24 16.26 27.58
N GLU A 65 -4.96 15.17 27.35
CA GLU A 65 -6.36 15.24 26.85
C GLU A 65 -7.30 15.79 27.94
N LYS A 66 -8.13 16.78 27.57
CA LYS A 66 -9.16 17.31 28.45
C LYS A 66 -10.33 16.35 28.54
N HIS A 67 -10.62 15.83 29.72
CA HIS A 67 -11.70 14.89 29.94
C HIS A 67 -12.43 15.17 31.26
N ALA A 68 -13.76 15.00 31.27
CA ALA A 68 -14.57 15.18 32.47
C ALA A 68 -14.27 14.06 33.49
N GLY A 69 -14.13 14.41 34.77
CA GLY A 69 -13.92 13.43 35.85
C GLY A 69 -15.12 12.49 36.04
N ARG A 70 -16.34 12.93 35.68
CA ARG A 70 -17.59 12.16 35.79
C ARG A 70 -18.51 12.47 34.63
N HIS A 71 -19.25 11.46 34.20
CA HIS A 71 -20.35 11.56 33.25
C HIS A 71 -21.64 11.16 33.92
N ASN A 72 -22.68 11.99 33.79
CA ASN A 72 -24.02 11.64 34.20
C ASN A 72 -24.63 10.55 33.32
N ALA A 73 -25.62 9.82 33.84
CA ALA A 73 -26.39 8.90 33.02
C ALA A 73 -27.11 9.69 31.91
N ASP A 74 -27.13 9.11 30.71
CA ASP A 74 -27.95 9.58 29.60
C ASP A 74 -28.92 8.46 29.25
N VAL A 75 -30.14 8.60 29.80
CA VAL A 75 -31.21 7.60 29.66
C VAL A 75 -31.68 7.49 28.21
N ALA A 76 -31.66 8.60 27.46
CA ALA A 76 -32.06 8.62 26.06
C ALA A 76 -31.08 7.85 25.17
N ALA A 77 -29.80 7.91 25.49
CA ALA A 77 -28.74 7.16 24.80
C ALA A 77 -28.44 5.79 25.42
N GLY A 78 -29.14 5.39 26.49
CA GLY A 78 -28.87 4.13 27.19
C GLY A 78 -27.50 4.07 27.90
N LEU A 79 -26.92 5.23 28.26
CA LEU A 79 -25.62 5.33 28.85
C LEU A 79 -25.70 5.47 30.39
N GLU A 80 -24.97 4.59 31.09
CA GLU A 80 -24.87 4.63 32.55
C GLU A 80 -23.93 5.76 33.03
N LYS A 81 -23.99 6.09 34.33
CA LYS A 81 -22.97 6.95 34.95
C LYS A 81 -21.56 6.38 34.76
N ALA A 82 -20.62 7.26 34.54
CA ALA A 82 -19.22 6.87 34.37
C ALA A 82 -18.28 7.79 35.16
N GLU A 83 -17.23 7.23 35.68
CA GLU A 83 -16.18 7.96 36.39
C GLU A 83 -14.84 7.75 35.71
N THR A 84 -14.01 8.78 35.80
CA THR A 84 -12.62 8.72 35.31
C THR A 84 -11.72 8.46 36.51
N VAL A 85 -10.93 7.40 36.41
CA VAL A 85 -9.98 6.99 37.45
C VAL A 85 -8.55 7.05 36.93
N ALA A 86 -7.58 7.24 37.83
CA ALA A 86 -6.16 7.14 37.45
C ALA A 86 -5.83 5.71 37.02
N CYS A 87 -5.04 5.55 36.00
CA CYS A 87 -4.51 4.25 35.57
C CYS A 87 -3.02 4.33 35.31
N LYS A 88 -2.37 3.17 35.27
CA LYS A 88 -0.96 3.07 34.90
C LYS A 88 -0.83 3.06 33.37
N GLN A 89 0.27 3.64 32.90
CA GLN A 89 0.68 3.46 31.51
C GLN A 89 0.95 1.97 31.25
N PHE A 90 0.75 1.54 30.02
CA PHE A 90 1.06 0.18 29.61
C PHE A 90 2.22 0.17 28.59
N TYR A 91 2.75 -1.02 28.34
CA TYR A 91 3.88 -1.16 27.43
C TYR A 91 3.49 -0.78 26.00
N PRO A 92 4.39 -0.08 25.28
CA PRO A 92 4.19 0.19 23.87
C PRO A 92 4.26 -1.09 23.02
N PRO A 93 3.94 -1.05 21.74
CA PRO A 93 4.07 -2.19 20.83
C PRO A 93 5.50 -2.75 20.83
N GLU A 94 5.63 -4.05 21.10
CA GLU A 94 6.91 -4.76 21.09
C GLU A 94 7.24 -5.35 19.72
N LEU A 95 6.22 -5.50 18.87
CA LEU A 95 6.32 -6.08 17.54
C LEU A 95 5.66 -5.17 16.51
N ILE A 96 6.40 -4.84 15.46
CA ILE A 96 5.93 -4.11 14.29
C ILE A 96 6.09 -5.01 13.08
N ILE A 97 4.98 -5.25 12.36
CA ILE A 97 4.95 -6.06 11.14
C ILE A 97 4.65 -5.11 9.98
N GLN A 98 5.59 -5.00 9.05
CA GLN A 98 5.44 -4.22 7.83
C GLN A 98 5.25 -5.16 6.65
N ASP A 99 4.04 -5.21 6.12
CA ASP A 99 3.74 -5.96 4.90
C ASP A 99 3.99 -5.12 3.65
N GLU A 100 4.27 -5.78 2.53
CA GLU A 100 4.51 -5.19 1.22
C GLU A 100 5.57 -4.06 1.23
N LEU A 101 6.73 -4.32 1.85
CA LEU A 101 7.80 -3.33 2.01
C LEU A 101 8.20 -2.64 0.70
N HIS A 102 8.11 -3.34 -0.42
CA HIS A 102 8.45 -2.80 -1.74
C HIS A 102 7.60 -1.58 -2.15
N LEU A 103 6.44 -1.37 -1.50
CA LEU A 103 5.61 -0.18 -1.70
C LEU A 103 6.14 1.05 -0.95
N ILE A 104 6.97 0.83 0.07
CA ILE A 104 7.54 1.90 0.92
C ILE A 104 8.87 2.37 0.31
N THR A 105 8.78 3.05 -0.82
CA THR A 105 9.95 3.49 -1.61
C THR A 105 9.77 4.90 -2.15
N GLY A 106 10.85 5.48 -2.66
CA GLY A 106 10.82 6.82 -3.24
C GLY A 106 10.33 7.87 -2.25
N PRO A 107 9.46 8.79 -2.68
CA PRO A 107 8.95 9.86 -1.82
C PRO A 107 8.21 9.34 -0.59
N LEU A 108 7.33 8.33 -0.73
CA LEU A 108 6.62 7.73 0.39
C LEU A 108 7.59 7.10 1.39
N GLY A 109 8.55 6.29 0.93
CA GLY A 109 9.55 5.68 1.79
C GLY A 109 10.44 6.71 2.50
N THR A 110 10.74 7.80 1.82
CA THR A 110 11.52 8.92 2.37
C THR A 110 10.79 9.60 3.53
N ILE A 111 9.51 9.92 3.36
CA ILE A 111 8.68 10.52 4.42
C ILE A 111 8.46 9.53 5.56
N TYR A 112 8.09 8.29 5.23
CA TYR A 112 7.85 7.22 6.20
C TYR A 112 9.08 6.99 7.10
N GLY A 113 10.29 6.86 6.52
CA GLY A 113 11.51 6.64 7.29
C GLY A 113 11.86 7.77 8.26
N GLY A 114 11.41 9.00 7.99
CA GLY A 114 11.43 10.10 8.95
C GLY A 114 10.50 9.84 10.13
N TYR A 115 9.21 9.64 9.88
CA TYR A 115 8.20 9.36 10.93
C TYR A 115 8.49 8.08 11.70
N GLU A 116 9.08 7.09 11.07
CA GLU A 116 9.50 5.83 11.70
C GLU A 116 10.49 6.07 12.85
N THR A 117 11.29 7.13 12.80
CA THR A 117 12.15 7.54 13.91
C THR A 117 11.35 7.80 15.18
N VAL A 118 10.21 8.49 15.04
CA VAL A 118 9.31 8.77 16.17
C VAL A 118 8.63 7.49 16.65
N VAL A 119 8.14 6.67 15.73
CA VAL A 119 7.47 5.40 16.07
C VAL A 119 8.39 4.49 16.84
N GLU A 120 9.63 4.30 16.38
CA GLU A 120 10.62 3.49 17.09
C GLU A 120 10.90 4.04 18.48
N GLU A 121 11.16 5.35 18.59
CA GLU A 121 11.45 5.98 19.88
C GLU A 121 10.29 5.85 20.87
N MET A 122 9.06 5.95 20.40
CA MET A 122 7.86 5.75 21.23
C MET A 122 7.62 4.27 21.60
N CYS A 123 8.13 3.32 20.81
CA CYS A 123 8.08 1.89 21.10
C CYS A 123 9.29 1.40 21.93
N CYS A 124 10.31 2.22 22.16
CA CYS A 124 11.44 1.85 22.99
C CYS A 124 11.04 1.79 24.46
N ILE A 125 11.56 0.79 25.18
CA ILE A 125 11.46 0.68 26.64
C ILE A 125 12.85 0.65 27.25
N GLU A 126 12.98 1.24 28.43
CA GLU A 126 14.21 1.14 29.19
C GLU A 126 14.09 0.03 30.26
N LYS A 127 15.01 -0.93 30.24
CA LYS A 127 15.06 -2.00 31.22
C LYS A 127 16.51 -2.27 31.63
N ASN A 128 16.79 -2.17 32.92
CA ASN A 128 18.12 -2.36 33.47
C ASN A 128 19.21 -1.44 32.83
N GLY A 129 18.86 -0.17 32.55
CA GLY A 129 19.77 0.80 31.91
C GLY A 129 20.05 0.49 30.43
N LYS A 130 19.29 -0.41 29.82
CA LYS A 130 19.39 -0.72 28.38
C LYS A 130 18.13 -0.31 27.66
N LYS A 131 18.29 0.40 26.54
CA LYS A 131 17.21 0.72 25.59
C LYS A 131 16.86 -0.53 24.80
N ILE A 132 15.66 -1.05 24.97
CA ILE A 132 15.10 -2.18 24.23
C ILE A 132 14.21 -1.61 23.13
N ARG A 133 14.52 -1.97 21.90
CA ARG A 133 13.81 -1.53 20.70
C ARG A 133 12.77 -2.57 20.27
N PRO A 134 11.68 -2.17 19.60
CA PRO A 134 10.69 -3.11 19.09
C PRO A 134 11.31 -4.09 18.08
N LYS A 135 10.72 -5.27 17.96
CA LYS A 135 11.05 -6.25 16.93
C LYS A 135 10.34 -5.87 15.64
N TYR A 136 11.08 -5.83 14.52
CA TYR A 136 10.51 -5.68 13.19
C TYR A 136 10.46 -7.01 12.46
N ILE A 137 9.33 -7.30 11.84
CA ILE A 137 9.17 -8.35 10.83
C ILE A 137 8.68 -7.66 9.56
N VAL A 138 9.38 -7.87 8.47
CA VAL A 138 9.09 -7.18 7.22
C VAL A 138 8.88 -8.22 6.13
N SER A 139 7.76 -8.13 5.40
CA SER A 139 7.48 -9.03 4.27
C SER A 139 7.46 -8.26 2.95
N THR A 140 7.89 -8.93 1.89
CA THR A 140 7.85 -8.38 0.53
C THR A 140 7.95 -9.50 -0.50
N ALA A 141 7.24 -9.36 -1.62
CA ALA A 141 7.31 -10.31 -2.72
C ALA A 141 8.58 -10.16 -3.56
N THR A 142 9.13 -8.94 -3.63
CA THR A 142 10.26 -8.60 -4.50
C THR A 142 11.17 -7.62 -3.80
N ILE A 143 12.41 -8.01 -3.53
CA ILE A 143 13.39 -7.10 -2.94
C ILE A 143 14.78 -7.35 -3.54
N ARG A 144 15.43 -6.26 -3.91
CA ARG A 144 16.83 -6.20 -4.21
C ARG A 144 17.47 -5.19 -3.25
N ASN A 145 18.58 -5.46 -2.66
CA ASN A 145 19.24 -4.60 -1.66
C ASN A 145 18.40 -4.40 -0.37
N ALA A 146 17.83 -5.48 0.16
CA ALA A 146 17.06 -5.46 1.42
C ALA A 146 17.77 -4.70 2.54
N GLY A 147 19.07 -4.90 2.69
CA GLY A 147 19.89 -4.27 3.73
C GLY A 147 19.88 -2.75 3.69
N GLU A 148 20.02 -2.16 2.52
CA GLU A 148 19.98 -0.70 2.36
C GLU A 148 18.59 -0.15 2.68
N GLN A 149 17.54 -0.78 2.18
CA GLN A 149 16.17 -0.34 2.46
C GLN A 149 15.85 -0.43 3.95
N ILE A 150 16.20 -1.54 4.61
CA ILE A 150 16.03 -1.73 6.05
C ILE A 150 16.83 -0.69 6.83
N LYS A 151 18.07 -0.42 6.43
CA LYS A 151 18.90 0.61 7.04
C LYS A 151 18.26 2.00 6.93
N PHE A 152 17.80 2.38 5.74
CA PHE A 152 17.23 3.72 5.52
C PHE A 152 15.87 3.89 6.20
N LEU A 153 15.02 2.87 6.20
CA LEU A 153 13.69 2.97 6.81
C LEU A 153 13.73 2.81 8.33
N TYR A 154 14.45 1.81 8.84
CA TYR A 154 14.39 1.41 10.25
C TYR A 154 15.68 1.71 11.05
N GLY A 155 16.72 2.26 10.44
CA GLY A 155 18.00 2.52 11.11
C GLY A 155 18.66 1.25 11.65
N ARG A 156 18.49 0.11 10.97
CA ARG A 156 19.07 -1.18 11.36
C ARG A 156 20.21 -1.56 10.43
N ASN A 157 21.37 -1.83 10.99
CA ASN A 157 22.50 -2.37 10.21
C ASN A 157 22.47 -3.91 10.18
N GLU A 158 21.82 -4.54 11.15
CA GLU A 158 21.72 -5.99 11.26
C GLU A 158 20.29 -6.45 10.95
N PHE A 159 20.15 -7.41 10.08
CA PHE A 159 18.90 -8.07 9.75
C PHE A 159 19.16 -9.50 9.33
N ALA A 160 18.16 -10.36 9.47
CA ALA A 160 18.17 -11.72 8.94
C ALA A 160 17.12 -11.84 7.84
N GLN A 161 17.54 -12.30 6.68
CA GLN A 161 16.62 -12.62 5.59
C GLN A 161 16.06 -14.03 5.76
N PHE A 162 14.75 -14.18 5.62
CA PHE A 162 14.08 -15.47 5.59
C PHE A 162 13.25 -15.62 4.30
N PRO A 163 13.31 -16.72 3.58
CA PRO A 163 14.28 -17.82 3.80
C PRO A 163 15.72 -17.35 3.55
N PRO A 164 16.71 -17.93 4.25
CA PRO A 164 18.11 -17.63 4.01
C PRO A 164 18.51 -18.08 2.61
N SER A 165 19.54 -17.44 2.05
CA SER A 165 20.10 -17.84 0.77
C SER A 165 20.68 -19.25 0.86
N GLY A 166 20.36 -20.11 -0.11
CA GLY A 166 20.96 -21.43 -0.28
C GLY A 166 22.23 -21.38 -1.15
N PHE A 167 22.88 -22.52 -1.31
CA PHE A 167 24.00 -22.67 -2.27
C PHE A 167 23.52 -22.57 -3.73
N ASP A 168 22.27 -22.91 -3.98
CA ASP A 168 21.59 -22.78 -5.26
C ASP A 168 20.40 -21.82 -5.10
N THR A 169 20.20 -20.96 -6.09
CA THR A 169 19.04 -20.05 -6.14
C THR A 169 17.72 -20.78 -6.26
N ARG A 170 17.73 -22.06 -6.66
CA ARG A 170 16.58 -22.91 -6.90
C ARG A 170 16.32 -23.95 -5.81
N ASP A 171 17.28 -24.12 -4.89
CA ASP A 171 17.18 -25.10 -3.82
C ASP A 171 17.67 -24.48 -2.51
N SER A 172 16.77 -24.22 -1.60
CA SER A 172 17.06 -23.76 -0.25
C SER A 172 16.43 -24.73 0.77
N PHE A 173 16.74 -24.57 2.04
CA PHE A 173 16.14 -25.40 3.09
C PHE A 173 14.61 -25.41 3.05
N PHE A 174 13.99 -24.29 2.68
CA PHE A 174 12.53 -24.11 2.72
C PHE A 174 11.85 -24.22 1.35
N ILE A 175 12.60 -24.02 0.28
CA ILE A 175 12.06 -23.91 -1.08
C ILE A 175 12.93 -24.74 -2.02
N LYS A 176 12.26 -25.61 -2.75
CA LYS A 176 12.86 -26.30 -3.88
C LYS A 176 12.12 -25.90 -5.16
N GLU A 177 12.82 -25.27 -6.07
CA GLU A 177 12.25 -25.00 -7.39
C GLU A 177 12.29 -26.29 -8.20
N VAL A 178 11.12 -26.73 -8.65
CA VAL A 178 11.04 -27.81 -9.63
C VAL A 178 11.37 -27.22 -10.98
N PRO A 179 12.51 -27.58 -11.61
CA PRO A 179 12.87 -27.05 -12.90
C PRO A 179 11.78 -27.42 -13.93
N LEU A 180 11.34 -26.41 -14.66
CA LEU A 180 10.52 -26.66 -15.84
C LEU A 180 11.35 -27.51 -16.81
N PRO A 181 10.72 -28.41 -17.60
CA PRO A 181 11.43 -29.11 -18.66
C PRO A 181 12.16 -28.11 -19.53
N THR A 182 13.45 -28.35 -19.77
CA THR A 182 14.30 -27.49 -20.61
C THR A 182 13.92 -27.53 -22.10
N GLU A 183 13.06 -28.47 -22.47
CA GLU A 183 12.49 -28.55 -23.81
C GLU A 183 11.44 -27.45 -23.98
N ASN A 184 11.44 -26.77 -25.10
CA ASN A 184 10.43 -25.78 -25.46
C ASN A 184 9.04 -26.40 -25.27
N LEU A 185 8.25 -25.83 -24.37
CA LEU A 185 6.87 -26.28 -24.11
C LEU A 185 5.99 -26.18 -25.38
N VAL A 186 6.41 -25.39 -26.36
CA VAL A 186 5.80 -25.29 -27.69
C VAL A 186 5.79 -26.63 -28.42
N ASP A 187 6.81 -27.48 -28.18
CA ASP A 187 6.94 -28.80 -28.78
C ASP A 187 6.55 -29.94 -27.81
N ALA A 188 6.07 -29.60 -26.60
CA ALA A 188 5.63 -30.61 -25.66
C ALA A 188 4.25 -31.15 -26.10
N SER A 189 4.14 -32.48 -26.25
CA SER A 189 2.85 -33.11 -26.54
C SER A 189 1.84 -32.82 -25.43
N GLU A 190 0.56 -32.73 -25.77
CA GLU A 190 -0.55 -32.52 -24.82
C GLU A 190 -0.55 -33.54 -23.67
N GLU A 191 -0.18 -34.81 -23.98
CA GLU A 191 0.02 -35.84 -22.96
C GLU A 191 1.09 -35.48 -21.93
N LYS A 192 2.20 -34.86 -22.35
CA LYS A 192 3.30 -34.48 -21.45
C LYS A 192 2.87 -33.36 -20.50
N ILE A 193 2.12 -32.38 -21.00
CA ILE A 193 1.54 -31.30 -20.20
C ILE A 193 0.49 -31.86 -19.22
N SER A 194 -0.41 -32.73 -19.68
CA SER A 194 -1.42 -33.37 -18.83
C SER A 194 -0.80 -34.22 -17.73
N ARG A 195 0.27 -34.97 -18.03
CA ARG A 195 1.04 -35.71 -16.99
C ARG A 195 1.71 -34.78 -16.00
N MET A 196 2.26 -33.65 -16.43
CA MET A 196 2.85 -32.67 -15.52
C MET A 196 1.82 -32.08 -14.54
N ILE A 197 0.59 -31.86 -15.00
CA ILE A 197 -0.51 -31.40 -14.16
C ILE A 197 -0.99 -32.50 -13.22
N SER A 198 -1.17 -33.73 -13.71
CA SER A 198 -1.61 -34.88 -12.91
C SER A 198 -0.60 -35.33 -11.84
N ASP A 199 0.70 -35.16 -12.09
CA ASP A 199 1.76 -35.51 -11.17
C ASP A 199 1.93 -34.50 -10.01
N GLY A 200 0.98 -33.57 -9.83
CA GLY A 200 1.02 -32.53 -8.79
C GLY A 200 2.14 -31.52 -8.96
N LYS A 201 2.72 -31.43 -10.16
CA LYS A 201 3.71 -30.41 -10.50
C LYS A 201 3.02 -29.06 -10.52
N LYS A 202 3.60 -28.09 -9.83
CA LYS A 202 3.00 -26.76 -9.66
C LYS A 202 2.65 -26.10 -10.98
N PRO A 203 1.53 -25.35 -11.03
CA PRO A 203 1.17 -24.56 -12.20
C PRO A 203 2.30 -23.60 -12.56
N PHE A 204 2.52 -23.41 -13.82
CA PHE A 204 3.52 -22.49 -14.37
C PHE A 204 2.82 -21.33 -15.11
N ARG A 205 3.58 -20.28 -15.40
CA ARG A 205 3.11 -19.16 -16.22
C ARG A 205 3.84 -19.16 -17.54
N GLN A 206 3.10 -19.11 -18.63
CA GLN A 206 3.62 -18.90 -19.96
C GLN A 206 3.42 -17.45 -20.37
N TYR A 207 4.49 -16.78 -20.73
CA TYR A 207 4.47 -15.41 -21.23
C TYR A 207 4.57 -15.40 -22.74
N ALA A 208 3.72 -14.61 -23.38
CA ALA A 208 3.70 -14.40 -24.83
C ALA A 208 3.79 -12.90 -25.14
N GLY A 209 4.87 -12.47 -25.77
CA GLY A 209 5.07 -11.08 -26.19
C GLY A 209 4.45 -10.81 -27.54
N ILE A 210 3.65 -9.76 -27.65
CA ILE A 210 3.00 -9.34 -28.89
C ILE A 210 3.43 -7.91 -29.23
N CYS A 211 4.12 -7.74 -30.36
CA CYS A 211 4.51 -6.44 -30.90
C CYS A 211 4.12 -6.38 -32.39
N ALA A 212 3.07 -5.65 -32.72
CA ALA A 212 2.57 -5.57 -34.09
C ALA A 212 3.10 -4.31 -34.79
N SER A 213 4.19 -4.44 -35.54
CA SER A 213 4.74 -3.36 -36.37
C SER A 213 3.68 -2.89 -37.40
N GLY A 214 3.57 -1.60 -37.61
CA GLY A 214 2.63 -1.02 -38.57
C GLY A 214 1.17 -0.98 -38.10
N GLN A 215 0.88 -1.42 -36.85
CA GLN A 215 -0.46 -1.39 -36.28
C GLN A 215 -0.50 -0.54 -34.98
N SER A 216 -1.65 0.07 -34.72
CA SER A 216 -1.86 0.71 -33.43
C SER A 216 -2.05 -0.34 -32.33
N VAL A 217 -1.66 -0.01 -31.10
CA VAL A 217 -1.93 -0.86 -29.93
C VAL A 217 -3.42 -1.17 -29.79
N LYS A 218 -4.30 -0.20 -30.11
CA LYS A 218 -5.76 -0.41 -30.10
C LYS A 218 -6.18 -1.50 -31.09
N THR A 219 -5.68 -1.46 -32.32
CA THR A 219 -5.97 -2.48 -33.34
C THR A 219 -5.48 -3.85 -32.90
N THR A 220 -4.30 -3.91 -32.28
CA THR A 220 -3.72 -5.13 -31.74
C THR A 220 -4.59 -5.70 -30.61
N LEU A 221 -5.06 -4.85 -29.70
CA LEU A 221 -5.97 -5.26 -28.62
C LEU A 221 -7.31 -5.78 -29.14
N ILE A 222 -7.92 -5.09 -30.08
CA ILE A 222 -9.19 -5.52 -30.68
C ILE A 222 -9.03 -6.94 -31.27
N ARG A 223 -7.96 -7.18 -32.01
CA ARG A 223 -7.68 -8.48 -32.61
C ARG A 223 -7.40 -9.55 -31.56
N LEU A 224 -6.51 -9.25 -30.59
CA LEU A 224 -6.12 -10.18 -29.55
C LEU A 224 -7.30 -10.59 -28.69
N TYR A 225 -8.03 -9.62 -28.12
CA TYR A 225 -9.15 -9.90 -27.23
C TYR A 225 -10.28 -10.66 -27.96
N SER A 226 -10.57 -10.30 -29.21
CA SER A 226 -11.59 -11.00 -30.00
C SER A 226 -11.23 -12.46 -30.23
N ILE A 227 -9.95 -12.75 -30.50
CA ILE A 227 -9.49 -14.12 -30.72
C ILE A 227 -9.52 -14.90 -29.41
N ILE A 228 -8.91 -14.36 -28.34
CA ILE A 228 -8.82 -15.03 -27.04
C ILE A 228 -10.22 -15.35 -26.48
N LEU A 229 -11.14 -14.38 -26.50
CA LEU A 229 -12.48 -14.57 -25.97
C LEU A 229 -13.31 -15.56 -26.80
N GLN A 230 -13.19 -15.53 -28.11
CA GLN A 230 -13.86 -16.50 -28.96
C GLN A 230 -13.28 -17.92 -28.79
N THR A 231 -11.95 -18.04 -28.77
CA THR A 231 -11.28 -19.33 -28.57
C THR A 231 -11.63 -19.94 -27.19
N ALA A 232 -11.72 -19.13 -26.13
CA ALA A 232 -12.17 -19.62 -24.85
C ALA A 232 -13.59 -20.24 -24.89
N LEU A 233 -14.51 -19.65 -25.66
CA LEU A 233 -15.83 -20.25 -25.88
C LEU A 233 -15.75 -21.52 -26.73
N ASP A 234 -14.94 -21.52 -27.77
CA ASP A 234 -14.80 -22.68 -28.66
C ASP A 234 -14.28 -23.90 -27.88
N ILE A 235 -13.25 -23.70 -27.03
CA ILE A 235 -12.72 -24.72 -26.12
C ILE A 235 -13.77 -25.13 -25.08
N ALA A 236 -14.57 -24.19 -24.55
CA ALA A 236 -15.64 -24.49 -23.61
C ALA A 236 -16.78 -25.36 -24.19
N LYS A 237 -16.86 -25.46 -25.53
CA LYS A 237 -17.82 -26.31 -26.27
C LYS A 237 -17.20 -27.59 -26.79
N ASP A 238 -15.90 -27.76 -26.61
CA ASP A 238 -15.20 -28.98 -27.01
C ASP A 238 -15.26 -30.01 -25.87
N PRO A 239 -15.88 -31.18 -26.08
CA PRO A 239 -16.02 -32.21 -25.05
C PRO A 239 -14.70 -32.72 -24.48
N GLU A 240 -13.60 -32.57 -25.21
CA GLU A 240 -12.27 -33.00 -24.75
C GLU A 240 -11.66 -32.03 -23.75
N TYR A 241 -11.97 -30.70 -23.88
CA TYR A 241 -11.32 -29.64 -23.08
C TYR A 241 -12.27 -28.84 -22.18
N GLU A 242 -13.59 -29.09 -22.27
CA GLU A 242 -14.60 -28.29 -21.56
C GLU A 242 -14.43 -28.25 -20.04
N ASP A 243 -13.85 -29.29 -19.42
CA ASP A 243 -13.63 -29.37 -18.00
C ASP A 243 -12.39 -28.55 -17.52
N TYR A 244 -11.52 -28.14 -18.45
CA TYR A 244 -10.30 -27.41 -18.17
C TYR A 244 -10.40 -25.90 -18.47
N ILE A 245 -11.52 -25.43 -19.02
CA ILE A 245 -11.65 -24.07 -19.53
C ILE A 245 -11.84 -23.00 -18.45
N ASP A 246 -12.35 -23.34 -17.26
CA ASP A 246 -12.69 -22.35 -16.23
C ASP A 246 -11.60 -21.32 -15.97
N PRO A 247 -10.30 -21.68 -15.80
CA PRO A 247 -9.23 -20.71 -15.57
C PRO A 247 -9.05 -19.68 -16.69
N TYR A 248 -9.41 -20.04 -17.92
CA TYR A 248 -9.18 -19.25 -19.13
C TYR A 248 -10.46 -18.59 -19.67
N TYR A 249 -11.59 -18.84 -19.04
CA TYR A 249 -12.86 -18.27 -19.46
C TYR A 249 -12.97 -16.78 -19.19
N THR A 250 -12.39 -16.31 -18.08
CA THR A 250 -12.34 -14.89 -17.69
C THR A 250 -11.00 -14.28 -18.10
N LEU A 251 -11.02 -13.24 -18.94
CA LEU A 251 -9.85 -12.49 -19.32
C LEU A 251 -9.58 -11.35 -18.33
N ILE A 252 -8.40 -11.30 -17.75
CA ILE A 252 -7.92 -10.18 -16.95
C ILE A 252 -7.08 -9.25 -17.84
N GLY A 253 -7.50 -7.99 -17.99
CA GLY A 253 -6.76 -6.96 -18.72
C GLY A 253 -6.07 -5.99 -17.77
N TYR A 254 -4.74 -5.94 -17.76
CA TYR A 254 -3.96 -5.00 -16.97
C TYR A 254 -3.52 -3.80 -17.81
N PHE A 255 -3.71 -2.59 -17.25
CA PHE A 255 -3.35 -1.32 -17.88
C PHE A 255 -2.51 -0.45 -16.95
N ASN A 256 -1.49 0.21 -17.49
CA ASN A 256 -0.58 1.06 -16.73
C ASN A 256 -1.21 2.40 -16.28
N SER A 257 -2.33 2.78 -16.85
CA SER A 257 -3.01 4.04 -16.50
C SER A 257 -4.53 3.94 -16.69
N ILE A 258 -5.26 4.70 -15.87
CA ILE A 258 -6.71 4.85 -15.96
C ILE A 258 -7.15 5.38 -17.34
N ARG A 259 -6.31 6.22 -17.96
CA ARG A 259 -6.60 6.77 -19.30
C ARG A 259 -6.57 5.69 -20.40
N GLU A 260 -5.56 4.82 -20.36
CA GLU A 260 -5.46 3.69 -21.31
C GLU A 260 -6.60 2.69 -21.09
N LEU A 261 -6.91 2.41 -19.84
CA LEU A 261 -8.02 1.54 -19.44
C LEU A 261 -9.37 2.08 -19.91
N GLY A 262 -9.68 3.36 -19.70
CA GLY A 262 -10.94 3.97 -20.16
C GLY A 262 -11.13 3.89 -21.68
N GLY A 263 -10.02 3.91 -22.44
CA GLY A 263 -10.05 3.61 -23.86
C GLY A 263 -10.44 2.16 -24.16
N ALA A 264 -9.95 1.20 -23.37
CA ALA A 264 -10.23 -0.21 -23.55
C ALA A 264 -11.68 -0.59 -23.21
N VAL A 265 -12.32 0.08 -22.23
CA VAL A 265 -13.76 -0.12 -21.95
C VAL A 265 -14.59 0.08 -23.20
N ARG A 266 -14.37 1.20 -23.90
CA ARG A 266 -15.10 1.49 -25.15
C ARG A 266 -14.84 0.45 -26.24
N LEU A 267 -13.58 -0.03 -26.36
CA LEU A 267 -13.25 -1.08 -27.31
C LEU A 267 -13.97 -2.39 -27.01
N LEU A 268 -14.19 -2.72 -25.73
CA LEU A 268 -14.93 -3.91 -25.31
C LEU A 268 -16.42 -3.81 -25.65
N ASP A 269 -16.99 -2.61 -25.60
CA ASP A 269 -18.42 -2.42 -25.89
C ASP A 269 -18.73 -2.50 -27.40
N ASP A 270 -17.88 -1.94 -28.23
CA ASP A 270 -18.14 -1.75 -29.65
C ASP A 270 -17.26 -2.63 -30.54
N ASP A 271 -15.96 -2.33 -30.58
CA ASP A 271 -15.05 -2.87 -31.58
C ASP A 271 -14.75 -4.36 -31.37
N ILE A 272 -14.51 -4.77 -30.13
CA ILE A 272 -14.19 -6.16 -29.79
C ILE A 272 -15.40 -7.03 -29.96
N ALA A 273 -16.57 -6.61 -29.50
CA ALA A 273 -17.83 -7.34 -29.69
C ALA A 273 -18.14 -7.56 -31.18
N SER A 274 -17.98 -6.50 -32.00
CA SER A 274 -18.15 -6.62 -33.47
C SER A 274 -17.11 -7.53 -34.11
N ARG A 275 -15.87 -7.46 -33.64
CA ARG A 275 -14.76 -8.26 -34.19
C ARG A 275 -14.88 -9.75 -33.84
N ILE A 276 -15.41 -10.11 -32.66
CA ILE A 276 -15.71 -11.51 -32.29
C ILE A 276 -16.57 -12.17 -33.35
N ARG A 277 -17.56 -11.48 -33.90
CA ARG A 277 -18.40 -11.99 -35.01
C ARG A 277 -17.58 -12.35 -36.26
N VAL A 278 -16.58 -11.50 -36.57
CA VAL A 278 -15.68 -11.78 -37.72
C VAL A 278 -14.78 -12.99 -37.43
N VAL A 279 -14.25 -13.10 -36.21
CA VAL A 279 -13.43 -14.23 -35.77
C VAL A 279 -14.24 -15.53 -35.84
N LYS A 280 -15.44 -15.53 -35.25
CA LYS A 280 -16.38 -16.68 -35.33
C LYS A 280 -16.57 -17.17 -36.74
N ASN A 281 -16.85 -16.28 -37.69
CA ASN A 281 -17.08 -16.65 -39.08
C ASN A 281 -15.79 -17.14 -39.77
N LYS A 282 -14.64 -16.53 -39.45
CA LYS A 282 -13.35 -16.92 -40.04
C LYS A 282 -12.93 -18.34 -39.65
N TYR A 283 -13.19 -18.75 -38.41
CA TYR A 283 -12.79 -20.05 -37.87
C TYR A 283 -13.94 -21.06 -37.84
N ASN A 284 -15.11 -20.71 -38.39
CA ASN A 284 -16.32 -21.54 -38.43
C ASN A 284 -16.76 -22.06 -37.06
N SER A 285 -16.58 -21.23 -36.01
CA SER A 285 -17.00 -21.57 -34.66
C SER A 285 -18.50 -21.79 -34.58
N SER A 286 -18.95 -22.75 -33.77
CA SER A 286 -20.36 -23.13 -33.65
C SER A 286 -21.22 -21.99 -33.07
N GLU A 287 -20.69 -21.24 -32.11
CA GLU A 287 -21.36 -20.17 -31.37
C GLU A 287 -20.49 -18.92 -31.27
N GLN A 288 -21.12 -17.76 -31.25
CA GLN A 288 -20.42 -16.48 -31.02
C GLN A 288 -20.32 -16.19 -29.53
N ARG A 289 -19.13 -15.81 -29.04
CA ARG A 289 -18.97 -15.28 -27.69
C ARG A 289 -19.70 -13.95 -27.57
N TYR A 290 -20.65 -13.88 -26.65
CA TYR A 290 -21.39 -12.67 -26.35
C TYR A 290 -20.88 -12.03 -25.03
N LEU A 291 -20.51 -10.77 -25.08
CA LEU A 291 -20.04 -10.03 -23.93
C LEU A 291 -21.19 -9.22 -23.31
N SER A 292 -21.77 -9.72 -22.24
CA SER A 292 -22.84 -9.00 -21.56
C SER A 292 -22.31 -7.77 -20.80
N PHE A 293 -23.17 -6.80 -20.53
CA PHE A 293 -22.82 -5.65 -19.71
C PHE A 293 -22.37 -6.08 -18.30
N GLU A 294 -23.08 -7.03 -17.69
CA GLU A 294 -22.77 -7.58 -16.37
C GLU A 294 -21.52 -8.47 -16.35
N GLY A 295 -21.10 -8.99 -17.52
CA GLY A 295 -19.89 -9.79 -17.70
C GLY A 295 -18.59 -8.97 -17.80
N LYS A 296 -18.70 -7.65 -17.87
CA LYS A 296 -17.56 -6.74 -17.96
C LYS A 296 -17.43 -5.92 -16.68
N LYS A 297 -16.21 -5.78 -16.15
CA LYS A 297 -15.97 -5.01 -14.93
C LYS A 297 -14.64 -4.27 -15.00
N GLU A 298 -14.64 -3.06 -14.44
CA GLU A 298 -13.44 -2.25 -14.17
C GLU A 298 -13.04 -2.38 -12.70
N ILE A 299 -11.73 -2.51 -12.40
CA ILE A 299 -11.15 -2.45 -11.07
C ILE A 299 -10.06 -1.36 -11.06
N THR A 300 -10.44 -0.18 -10.56
CA THR A 300 -9.55 0.98 -10.46
C THR A 300 -9.78 1.70 -9.13
N SER A 301 -8.94 2.68 -8.82
CA SER A 301 -9.10 3.53 -7.64
C SER A 301 -10.41 4.35 -7.60
N ARG A 302 -11.18 4.34 -8.68
CA ARG A 302 -12.51 4.99 -8.74
C ARG A 302 -13.60 4.18 -8.07
N ILE A 303 -13.37 2.88 -7.86
CA ILE A 303 -14.37 1.98 -7.27
C ILE A 303 -14.28 2.08 -5.74
N PRO A 304 -15.41 2.25 -5.03
CA PRO A 304 -15.45 2.21 -3.58
C PRO A 304 -14.96 0.86 -3.03
N SER A 305 -14.29 0.87 -1.88
CA SER A 305 -13.69 -0.35 -1.29
C SER A 305 -14.71 -1.47 -1.03
N TRP A 306 -15.95 -1.12 -0.68
CA TRP A 306 -17.02 -2.12 -0.46
C TRP A 306 -17.43 -2.84 -1.75
N GLU A 307 -17.35 -2.17 -2.89
CA GLU A 307 -17.66 -2.77 -4.19
C GLU A 307 -16.56 -3.72 -4.65
N ILE A 308 -15.30 -3.47 -4.27
CA ILE A 308 -14.17 -4.34 -4.60
C ILE A 308 -14.40 -5.75 -4.03
N ALA A 309 -14.88 -5.86 -2.78
CA ALA A 309 -15.19 -7.16 -2.17
C ALA A 309 -16.22 -7.96 -3.01
N GLN A 310 -17.28 -7.31 -3.46
CA GLN A 310 -18.31 -7.94 -4.32
C GLN A 310 -17.75 -8.37 -5.67
N VAL A 311 -16.85 -7.57 -6.24
CA VAL A 311 -16.18 -7.92 -7.51
C VAL A 311 -15.30 -9.15 -7.33
N LEU A 312 -14.57 -9.25 -6.22
CA LEU A 312 -13.73 -10.42 -5.92
C LEU A 312 -14.56 -11.68 -5.70
N GLU A 313 -15.67 -11.58 -4.97
CA GLU A 313 -16.62 -12.69 -4.80
C GLU A 313 -17.15 -13.18 -6.15
N LYS A 314 -17.55 -12.27 -7.04
CA LYS A 314 -18.02 -12.62 -8.37
C LYS A 314 -16.90 -13.17 -9.27
N LEU A 315 -15.65 -12.69 -9.14
CA LEU A 315 -14.49 -13.24 -9.83
C LEU A 315 -14.17 -14.68 -9.40
N ALA A 316 -14.50 -15.06 -8.17
CA ALA A 316 -14.32 -16.42 -7.67
C ALA A 316 -15.34 -17.42 -8.24
N ILE A 317 -16.42 -16.94 -8.87
CA ILE A 317 -17.43 -17.83 -9.49
C ILE A 317 -16.83 -18.49 -10.71
N SER A 318 -16.84 -19.83 -10.73
CA SER A 318 -16.37 -20.63 -11.86
C SER A 318 -17.34 -20.59 -13.05
N TYR A 319 -16.80 -20.81 -14.23
CA TYR A 319 -17.59 -21.11 -15.41
C TYR A 319 -18.39 -22.41 -15.23
N ASP A 320 -19.65 -22.41 -15.60
CA ASP A 320 -20.53 -23.58 -15.52
C ASP A 320 -21.14 -23.91 -16.91
N LYS A 321 -20.66 -24.99 -17.49
CA LYS A 321 -21.10 -25.43 -18.83
C LYS A 321 -22.61 -25.67 -18.97
N ASN A 322 -23.28 -25.95 -17.83
CA ASN A 322 -24.71 -26.23 -17.79
C ASN A 322 -25.59 -24.98 -17.76
N LYS A 323 -24.98 -23.81 -17.54
CA LYS A 323 -25.70 -22.53 -17.44
C LYS A 323 -25.61 -21.74 -18.74
N LYS A 324 -26.75 -21.32 -19.26
CA LYS A 324 -26.82 -20.40 -20.42
C LYS A 324 -26.31 -19.01 -20.07
N LYS A 325 -26.66 -18.48 -18.87
CA LYS A 325 -26.15 -17.19 -18.34
C LYS A 325 -25.10 -17.49 -17.29
N GLN A 326 -23.85 -17.16 -17.60
CA GLN A 326 -22.75 -17.37 -16.66
C GLN A 326 -22.82 -16.39 -15.47
N GLY A 327 -22.43 -16.87 -14.28
CA GLY A 327 -22.28 -16.03 -13.10
C GLY A 327 -20.94 -15.30 -13.04
N CYS A 328 -19.90 -15.86 -13.70
CA CYS A 328 -18.56 -15.29 -13.74
C CYS A 328 -18.46 -14.10 -14.72
N TYR A 329 -17.38 -13.32 -14.57
CA TYR A 329 -17.06 -12.27 -15.54
C TYR A 329 -16.50 -12.84 -16.84
N ASP A 330 -16.79 -12.17 -17.96
CA ASP A 330 -16.14 -12.40 -19.25
C ASP A 330 -14.77 -11.70 -19.30
N VAL A 331 -14.74 -10.42 -18.90
CA VAL A 331 -13.55 -9.59 -18.93
C VAL A 331 -13.52 -8.67 -17.70
N VAL A 332 -12.39 -8.67 -17.02
CA VAL A 332 -12.11 -7.69 -15.97
C VAL A 332 -10.89 -6.89 -16.37
N ILE A 333 -11.04 -5.58 -16.44
CA ILE A 333 -9.93 -4.67 -16.74
C ILE A 333 -9.54 -3.88 -15.50
N ALA A 334 -8.23 -3.78 -15.26
CA ALA A 334 -7.73 -3.20 -14.03
C ALA A 334 -6.42 -2.43 -14.24
N THR A 335 -6.11 -1.55 -13.28
CA THR A 335 -4.80 -0.95 -13.11
C THR A 335 -4.04 -1.64 -11.97
N ASN A 336 -3.07 -1.00 -11.37
CA ASN A 336 -2.27 -1.50 -10.24
C ASN A 336 -3.10 -2.01 -9.03
N MET A 337 -4.37 -1.67 -8.94
CA MET A 337 -5.27 -2.22 -7.91
C MET A 337 -5.36 -3.75 -7.95
N ILE A 338 -5.14 -4.37 -9.11
CA ILE A 338 -5.11 -5.83 -9.24
C ILE A 338 -3.86 -6.43 -8.57
N ALA A 339 -2.76 -5.68 -8.55
CA ALA A 339 -1.51 -6.12 -7.94
C ALA A 339 -1.60 -6.18 -6.41
N VAL A 340 -2.52 -5.45 -5.79
CA VAL A 340 -2.67 -5.36 -4.34
C VAL A 340 -3.99 -6.01 -3.91
N GLY A 341 -3.90 -7.10 -3.14
CA GLY A 341 -5.06 -7.67 -2.43
C GLY A 341 -6.04 -8.53 -3.24
N MET A 342 -5.81 -8.79 -4.54
CA MET A 342 -6.65 -9.71 -5.30
C MET A 342 -6.17 -11.15 -5.13
N ASP A 343 -6.92 -11.95 -4.39
CA ASP A 343 -6.65 -13.36 -4.15
C ASP A 343 -7.75 -14.25 -4.73
N VAL A 344 -7.65 -14.53 -6.05
CA VAL A 344 -8.58 -15.40 -6.78
C VAL A 344 -7.76 -16.46 -7.53
N ASP A 345 -7.77 -17.66 -6.99
CA ASP A 345 -6.85 -18.74 -7.39
C ASP A 345 -7.16 -19.36 -8.77
N ARG A 346 -8.43 -19.35 -9.18
CA ARG A 346 -8.86 -20.00 -10.42
C ARG A 346 -8.35 -19.34 -11.71
N LEU A 347 -7.89 -18.08 -11.67
CA LEU A 347 -7.59 -17.31 -12.88
C LEU A 347 -6.33 -17.80 -13.60
N GLY A 348 -6.45 -18.07 -14.90
CA GLY A 348 -5.36 -18.55 -15.76
C GLY A 348 -5.04 -17.66 -16.96
N LEU A 349 -5.84 -16.62 -17.25
CA LEU A 349 -5.70 -15.83 -18.48
C LEU A 349 -5.55 -14.34 -18.19
N MET A 350 -4.46 -13.74 -18.69
CA MET A 350 -4.18 -12.31 -18.52
C MET A 350 -3.64 -11.66 -19.81
N SER A 351 -3.99 -10.40 -20.01
CA SER A 351 -3.33 -9.51 -20.96
C SER A 351 -2.74 -8.30 -20.23
N VAL A 352 -1.49 -7.97 -20.49
CA VAL A 352 -0.80 -6.78 -19.97
C VAL A 352 -0.57 -5.81 -21.13
N VAL A 353 -1.13 -4.60 -21.05
CA VAL A 353 -1.03 -3.61 -22.10
C VAL A 353 0.09 -2.63 -21.82
N GLY A 354 1.25 -2.87 -22.44
CA GLY A 354 2.52 -2.25 -22.11
C GLY A 354 3.10 -2.80 -20.80
N GLN A 355 4.35 -3.23 -20.82
CA GLN A 355 5.01 -3.67 -19.59
C GLN A 355 5.10 -2.52 -18.59
N PRO A 356 4.73 -2.70 -17.31
CA PRO A 356 4.90 -1.71 -16.27
C PRO A 356 6.30 -1.11 -16.22
N LYS A 357 6.44 0.09 -15.67
CA LYS A 357 7.75 0.74 -15.55
C LYS A 357 8.64 0.02 -14.55
N GLN A 358 8.05 -0.46 -13.48
CA GLN A 358 8.73 -1.24 -12.45
C GLN A 358 8.54 -2.72 -12.71
N ASN A 359 9.63 -3.48 -12.68
CA ASN A 359 9.58 -4.94 -12.84
C ASN A 359 8.90 -5.62 -11.66
N SER A 360 9.02 -5.07 -10.46
CA SER A 360 8.27 -5.52 -9.30
C SER A 360 6.75 -5.47 -9.53
N GLU A 361 6.24 -4.38 -10.09
CA GLU A 361 4.82 -4.22 -10.44
C GLU A 361 4.40 -5.23 -11.52
N TYR A 362 5.23 -5.45 -12.54
CA TYR A 362 4.98 -6.44 -13.59
C TYR A 362 4.86 -7.86 -13.02
N ILE A 363 5.81 -8.25 -12.16
CA ILE A 363 5.83 -9.56 -11.50
C ILE A 363 4.58 -9.73 -10.63
N GLN A 364 4.21 -8.74 -9.85
CA GLN A 364 3.06 -8.79 -8.96
C GLN A 364 1.73 -8.87 -9.71
N ALA A 365 1.56 -8.05 -10.76
CA ALA A 365 0.36 -8.09 -11.58
C ALA A 365 0.20 -9.46 -12.25
N THR A 366 1.25 -9.97 -12.89
CA THR A 366 1.20 -11.25 -13.59
C THR A 366 1.12 -12.46 -12.67
N SER A 367 1.54 -12.33 -11.41
CA SER A 367 1.41 -13.38 -10.38
C SER A 367 -0.04 -13.64 -9.94
N ARG A 368 -0.99 -12.80 -10.35
CA ARG A 368 -2.42 -12.96 -10.03
C ARG A 368 -3.11 -14.03 -10.88
N VAL A 369 -2.46 -14.51 -11.93
CA VAL A 369 -2.94 -15.65 -12.71
C VAL A 369 -1.95 -16.80 -12.63
N GLY A 370 -2.40 -18.01 -12.92
CA GLY A 370 -1.52 -19.18 -12.87
C GLY A 370 -1.14 -19.61 -11.47
N ARG A 371 -2.07 -19.60 -10.51
CA ARG A 371 -1.85 -20.03 -9.13
C ARG A 371 -2.16 -21.50 -8.91
N GLN A 372 -3.35 -21.94 -9.26
CA GLN A 372 -3.78 -23.34 -9.18
C GLN A 372 -3.66 -24.08 -10.52
N HIS A 373 -3.83 -23.37 -11.61
CA HIS A 373 -3.76 -23.88 -12.97
C HIS A 373 -2.67 -23.17 -13.75
N PRO A 374 -2.13 -23.76 -14.84
CA PRO A 374 -1.20 -23.06 -15.72
C PRO A 374 -1.77 -21.72 -16.18
N GLY A 375 -0.96 -20.66 -16.13
CA GLY A 375 -1.38 -19.33 -16.55
C GLY A 375 -0.78 -18.92 -17.89
N ILE A 376 -1.54 -18.20 -18.70
CA ILE A 376 -1.06 -17.59 -19.93
C ILE A 376 -1.17 -16.06 -19.84
N ILE A 377 -0.08 -15.37 -20.11
CA ILE A 377 0.03 -13.91 -20.05
C ILE A 377 0.44 -13.37 -21.41
N PHE A 378 -0.42 -12.57 -22.01
CA PHE A 378 -0.14 -11.86 -23.25
C PHE A 378 0.33 -10.44 -22.94
N THR A 379 1.60 -10.14 -23.16
CA THR A 379 2.13 -8.78 -23.00
C THR A 379 2.15 -8.08 -24.35
N VAL A 380 1.33 -7.03 -24.48
CA VAL A 380 1.17 -6.24 -25.71
C VAL A 380 2.09 -5.03 -25.65
N TYR A 381 3.08 -4.98 -26.52
CA TYR A 381 4.07 -3.91 -26.63
C TYR A 381 3.70 -2.90 -27.71
N ASN A 382 3.98 -1.64 -27.43
CA ASN A 382 3.80 -0.57 -28.40
C ASN A 382 5.06 -0.41 -29.26
N PRO A 383 5.02 -0.73 -30.57
CA PRO A 383 6.20 -0.66 -31.44
C PRO A 383 6.75 0.77 -31.60
N TYR A 384 5.97 1.78 -31.28
CA TYR A 384 6.36 3.20 -31.38
C TYR A 384 6.91 3.77 -30.05
N ARG A 385 6.97 2.97 -28.98
CA ARG A 385 7.60 3.35 -27.72
C ARG A 385 8.96 2.67 -27.59
N PRO A 386 10.08 3.40 -27.57
CA PRO A 386 11.42 2.79 -27.53
C PRO A 386 11.60 1.76 -26.41
N ARG A 387 11.04 2.04 -25.21
CA ARG A 387 11.11 1.12 -24.08
C ARG A 387 10.35 -0.18 -24.34
N ASP A 388 9.14 -0.10 -24.87
CA ASP A 388 8.34 -1.28 -25.16
C ASP A 388 9.00 -2.13 -26.25
N LEU A 389 9.58 -1.49 -27.26
CA LEU A 389 10.33 -2.17 -28.33
C LEU A 389 11.57 -2.89 -27.75
N SER A 390 12.35 -2.21 -26.91
CA SER A 390 13.51 -2.83 -26.25
C SER A 390 13.12 -4.01 -25.36
N ASN A 391 12.00 -3.89 -24.60
CA ASN A 391 11.48 -4.99 -23.78
C ASN A 391 11.05 -6.17 -24.67
N TYR A 392 10.47 -5.93 -25.83
CA TYR A 392 10.09 -6.97 -26.78
C TYR A 392 11.31 -7.66 -27.40
N GLU A 393 12.31 -6.91 -27.82
CA GLU A 393 13.56 -7.45 -28.40
C GLU A 393 14.31 -8.32 -27.39
N ASN A 394 14.28 -7.96 -26.11
CA ASN A 394 14.88 -8.73 -25.02
C ASN A 394 13.91 -9.68 -24.30
N PHE A 395 12.75 -9.95 -24.88
CA PHE A 395 11.65 -10.63 -24.20
C PHE A 395 12.05 -11.97 -23.57
N VAL A 396 12.70 -12.85 -24.31
CA VAL A 396 13.11 -14.18 -23.83
C VAL A 396 14.16 -14.07 -22.73
N GLY A 397 15.19 -13.24 -22.93
CA GLY A 397 16.26 -13.01 -21.95
C GLY A 397 15.72 -12.42 -20.63
N PHE A 398 14.80 -11.48 -20.72
CA PHE A 398 14.15 -10.87 -19.55
C PHE A 398 13.30 -11.90 -18.78
N HIS A 399 12.37 -12.58 -19.46
CA HIS A 399 11.44 -13.51 -18.80
C HIS A 399 12.11 -14.76 -18.22
N SER A 400 13.26 -15.18 -18.77
CA SER A 400 14.05 -16.27 -18.18
C SER A 400 14.68 -15.92 -16.82
N GLN A 401 14.81 -14.62 -16.50
CA GLN A 401 15.49 -14.13 -15.31
C GLN A 401 14.78 -12.89 -14.71
N MET A 402 13.47 -12.77 -14.83
CA MET A 402 12.74 -11.52 -14.51
C MET A 402 12.97 -11.02 -13.07
N TYR A 403 13.15 -11.92 -12.10
CA TYR A 403 13.43 -11.53 -10.71
C TYR A 403 14.81 -10.86 -10.54
N ARG A 404 15.76 -11.12 -11.43
CA ARG A 404 17.09 -10.48 -11.43
C ARG A 404 17.01 -8.99 -11.78
N TYR A 405 15.99 -8.59 -12.52
CA TYR A 405 15.80 -7.22 -13.01
C TYR A 405 14.90 -6.39 -12.09
N VAL A 406 14.56 -6.90 -10.90
CA VAL A 406 13.85 -6.11 -9.90
C VAL A 406 14.70 -4.93 -9.48
N GLU A 407 14.12 -3.75 -9.48
CA GLU A 407 14.80 -2.50 -9.16
C GLU A 407 15.16 -2.45 -7.68
N GLY A 408 16.32 -1.86 -7.38
CA GLY A 408 16.67 -1.49 -6.01
C GLY A 408 15.76 -0.36 -5.55
N THR A 409 15.18 -0.54 -4.37
CA THR A 409 14.35 0.49 -3.75
C THR A 409 15.20 1.44 -2.95
N THR A 410 14.92 2.74 -3.05
CA THR A 410 15.64 3.79 -2.32
C THR A 410 14.68 4.61 -1.48
N ALA A 411 15.13 4.97 -0.27
CA ALA A 411 14.51 5.96 0.58
C ALA A 411 15.63 6.83 1.17
N THR A 412 15.39 8.13 1.25
CA THR A 412 16.38 9.09 1.77
C THR A 412 15.74 9.99 2.84
N PRO A 413 15.43 9.46 4.03
CA PRO A 413 14.58 10.11 5.04
C PRO A 413 15.07 11.50 5.48
N PHE A 414 16.39 11.74 5.43
CA PHE A 414 17.00 12.99 5.87
C PHE A 414 17.68 13.77 4.74
N ALA A 415 17.32 13.52 3.49
CA ALA A 415 17.70 14.41 2.38
C ALA A 415 17.08 15.80 2.58
N ALA A 416 17.69 16.86 2.04
CA ALA A 416 17.27 18.25 2.25
C ALA A 416 15.76 18.46 2.06
N ARG A 417 15.19 18.00 0.93
CA ARG A 417 13.75 18.10 0.67
C ARG A 417 12.87 17.31 1.65
N ALA A 418 13.37 16.22 2.18
CA ALA A 418 12.65 15.46 3.21
C ALA A 418 12.67 16.23 4.54
N ARG A 419 13.82 16.78 4.93
CA ARG A 419 13.96 17.57 6.16
C ARG A 419 13.02 18.78 6.14
N ASP A 420 12.96 19.53 5.04
CA ASP A 420 12.02 20.65 4.88
C ASP A 420 10.58 20.28 5.24
N ARG A 421 10.16 19.06 4.89
CA ARG A 421 8.76 18.61 5.01
C ARG A 421 8.45 17.89 6.32
N VAL A 422 9.43 17.22 6.92
CA VAL A 422 9.19 16.25 8.00
C VAL A 422 9.90 16.64 9.29
N LEU A 423 11.08 17.27 9.26
CA LEU A 423 11.93 17.44 10.43
C LEU A 423 11.22 18.17 11.59
N HIS A 424 10.52 19.26 11.30
CA HIS A 424 9.74 19.99 12.31
C HIS A 424 8.63 19.11 12.91
N ALA A 425 7.99 18.26 12.09
CA ALA A 425 6.95 17.35 12.55
C ALA A 425 7.50 16.25 13.48
N LEU A 426 8.74 15.76 13.23
CA LEU A 426 9.41 14.81 14.13
C LEU A 426 9.70 15.44 15.50
N VAL A 427 10.25 16.65 15.50
CA VAL A 427 10.54 17.39 16.75
C VAL A 427 9.25 17.64 17.54
N VAL A 428 8.20 18.15 16.88
CA VAL A 428 6.89 18.38 17.50
C VAL A 428 6.32 17.08 18.06
N SER A 429 6.35 15.99 17.28
CA SER A 429 5.80 14.70 17.70
C SER A 429 6.49 14.15 18.94
N LEU A 430 7.83 14.15 18.97
CA LEU A 430 8.58 13.65 20.12
C LEU A 430 8.35 14.51 21.36
N LEU A 431 8.41 15.85 21.25
CA LEU A 431 8.12 16.75 22.36
C LEU A 431 6.69 16.53 22.88
N ARG A 432 5.71 16.50 22.00
CA ARG A 432 4.31 16.34 22.34
C ARG A 432 4.01 14.99 23.00
N LEU A 433 4.66 13.93 22.53
CA LEU A 433 4.40 12.58 23.02
C LEU A 433 5.25 12.19 24.25
N GLN A 434 6.40 12.82 24.47
CA GLN A 434 7.30 12.47 25.59
C GLN A 434 7.25 13.45 26.75
N VAL A 435 6.95 14.73 26.51
CA VAL A 435 6.90 15.77 27.54
C VAL A 435 5.45 16.09 27.87
N GLU A 436 5.04 15.80 29.11
CA GLU A 436 3.65 15.90 29.55
C GLU A 436 3.05 17.30 29.37
N THR A 437 3.81 18.35 29.72
CA THR A 437 3.37 19.75 29.58
C THR A 437 3.18 20.19 28.13
N MET A 438 3.72 19.43 27.17
CA MET A 438 3.61 19.69 25.74
C MET A 438 2.48 18.91 25.06
N ALA A 439 1.83 17.97 25.76
CA ALA A 439 0.94 16.99 25.13
C ALA A 439 -0.35 17.62 24.57
N ASP A 440 -1.00 18.54 25.28
CA ASP A 440 -2.26 19.15 24.84
C ASP A 440 -2.02 20.10 23.66
N ASN A 441 -3.10 20.47 22.98
CA ASN A 441 -3.00 21.36 21.81
C ASN A 441 -2.45 22.75 22.15
N GLY A 442 -2.67 23.26 23.37
CA GLY A 442 -2.12 24.52 23.88
C GLY A 442 -0.67 24.38 24.37
N GLY A 443 -0.18 23.15 24.52
CA GLY A 443 1.18 22.84 24.96
C GLY A 443 2.26 23.43 24.07
N ALA A 444 1.94 23.79 22.83
CA ALA A 444 2.85 24.52 21.95
C ALA A 444 3.40 25.82 22.59
N SER A 445 2.65 26.46 23.50
CA SER A 445 3.11 27.65 24.23
C SER A 445 4.20 27.35 25.27
N ASN A 446 4.31 26.11 25.73
CA ASN A 446 5.16 25.74 26.88
C ASN A 446 6.61 25.42 26.49
N ILE A 447 6.99 25.63 25.23
CA ILE A 447 8.34 25.31 24.73
C ILE A 447 9.46 26.03 25.52
N ASN A 448 9.16 27.21 26.06
CA ASN A 448 10.12 27.98 26.88
C ASN A 448 10.26 27.45 28.31
N ASP A 449 9.33 26.61 28.79
CA ASP A 449 9.31 26.01 30.12
C ASP A 449 10.02 24.65 30.15
N ILE A 450 10.47 24.15 29.01
CA ILE A 450 11.17 22.88 28.87
C ILE A 450 12.67 23.11 29.10
N SER A 451 13.29 22.19 29.86
CA SER A 451 14.73 22.27 30.10
C SER A 451 15.54 22.03 28.83
N ASP A 452 16.70 22.65 28.74
CA ASP A 452 17.60 22.43 27.61
C ASP A 452 18.08 20.97 27.52
N GLU A 453 18.10 20.22 28.62
CA GLU A 453 18.40 18.78 28.65
C GLU A 453 17.31 17.98 27.96
N GLN A 454 16.03 18.27 28.19
CA GLN A 454 14.91 17.61 27.53
C GLN A 454 14.91 17.90 26.02
N ILE A 455 15.17 19.15 25.64
CA ILE A 455 15.29 19.53 24.22
C ILE A 455 16.45 18.79 23.56
N LYS A 456 17.59 18.72 24.26
CA LYS A 456 18.77 18.00 23.78
C LYS A 456 18.47 16.50 23.60
N ASP A 457 17.82 15.86 24.57
CA ASP A 457 17.43 14.45 24.47
C ASP A 457 16.58 14.16 23.23
N ILE A 458 15.60 15.02 22.95
CA ILE A 458 14.77 14.91 21.74
C ILE A 458 15.60 15.05 20.45
N LYS A 459 16.51 16.02 20.42
CA LYS A 459 17.42 16.21 19.29
C LYS A 459 18.33 14.99 19.09
N ASP A 460 18.93 14.51 20.17
CA ASP A 460 19.86 13.38 20.15
C ASP A 460 19.19 12.11 19.60
N LYS A 461 17.94 11.83 19.95
CA LYS A 461 17.15 10.71 19.40
C LYS A 461 17.02 10.79 17.88
N ILE A 462 16.72 11.95 17.32
CA ILE A 462 16.66 12.16 15.87
C ILE A 462 18.05 12.02 15.26
N LEU A 463 19.06 12.65 15.86
CA LEU A 463 20.43 12.65 15.35
C LEU A 463 21.09 11.27 15.38
N GLU A 464 20.76 10.41 16.35
CA GLU A 464 21.18 9.01 16.36
C GLU A 464 20.69 8.26 15.11
N ARG A 465 19.44 8.48 14.71
CA ARG A 465 18.90 7.90 13.49
C ARG A 465 19.61 8.46 12.25
N VAL A 466 19.86 9.77 12.21
CA VAL A 466 20.57 10.43 11.10
C VAL A 466 21.98 9.90 10.94
N LYS A 467 22.72 9.66 12.04
CA LYS A 467 24.06 9.05 11.99
C LYS A 467 24.09 7.71 11.28
N ILE A 468 23.02 6.92 11.39
CA ILE A 468 22.92 5.60 10.76
C ILE A 468 22.46 5.72 9.31
N THR A 469 21.43 6.53 9.05
CA THR A 469 20.73 6.54 7.75
C THR A 469 21.29 7.56 6.75
N ALA A 470 21.80 8.71 7.25
CA ALA A 470 22.27 9.81 6.42
C ALA A 470 23.40 10.60 7.11
N PRO A 471 24.57 9.99 7.36
CA PRO A 471 25.67 10.64 8.10
C PRO A 471 26.10 12.00 7.53
N SER A 472 26.07 12.17 6.22
CA SER A 472 26.42 13.42 5.54
C SER A 472 25.45 14.58 5.84
N SER A 473 24.22 14.27 6.26
CA SER A 473 23.19 15.26 6.58
C SER A 473 23.14 15.62 8.06
N TYR A 474 24.05 15.10 8.89
CA TYR A 474 24.01 15.26 10.35
C TYR A 474 24.05 16.73 10.77
N VAL A 475 25.06 17.46 10.31
CA VAL A 475 25.29 18.87 10.70
C VAL A 475 24.14 19.76 10.23
N ASP A 476 23.67 19.56 9.00
CA ASP A 476 22.54 20.33 8.46
C ASP A 476 21.27 20.04 9.26
N THR A 477 21.02 18.76 9.60
CA THR A 477 19.84 18.36 10.37
C THR A 477 19.86 18.98 11.77
N GLU A 478 21.00 18.97 12.45
CA GLU A 478 21.15 19.59 13.76
C GLU A 478 20.87 21.09 13.70
N LYS A 479 21.47 21.78 12.74
CA LYS A 479 21.28 23.22 12.51
C LYS A 479 19.81 23.57 12.22
N GLU A 480 19.16 22.84 11.32
CA GLU A 480 17.76 23.06 10.96
C GLU A 480 16.82 22.82 12.14
N MET A 481 17.11 21.83 13.02
CA MET A 481 16.35 21.62 14.27
C MET A 481 16.52 22.80 15.22
N ASP A 482 17.74 23.31 15.39
CA ASP A 482 18.01 24.47 16.25
C ASP A 482 17.30 25.72 15.73
N GLU A 483 17.36 25.98 14.45
CA GLU A 483 16.64 27.10 13.81
C GLU A 483 15.13 26.98 14.03
N PHE A 484 14.56 25.79 13.86
CA PHE A 484 13.14 25.55 14.11
C PHE A 484 12.75 25.77 15.57
N ILE A 485 13.49 25.18 16.51
CA ILE A 485 13.21 25.29 17.94
C ILE A 485 13.35 26.74 18.40
N ASN A 486 14.38 27.47 17.96
CA ASN A 486 14.56 28.88 18.28
C ASN A 486 13.42 29.75 17.71
N THR A 487 12.97 29.48 16.49
CA THR A 487 11.81 30.16 15.91
C THR A 487 10.57 29.89 16.74
N TRP A 488 10.32 28.63 17.13
CA TRP A 488 9.19 28.25 17.97
C TRP A 488 9.25 28.93 19.35
N LYS A 489 10.41 28.90 20.03
CA LYS A 489 10.62 29.59 21.30
C LYS A 489 10.30 31.09 21.20
N ASN A 490 10.69 31.74 20.11
CA ASN A 490 10.42 33.18 19.90
C ASN A 490 8.93 33.46 19.67
N ILE A 491 8.23 32.65 18.89
CA ILE A 491 6.78 32.82 18.68
C ILE A 491 6.03 32.66 20.00
N ALA A 492 6.41 31.65 20.80
CA ALA A 492 5.73 31.32 22.08
C ALA A 492 5.99 32.34 23.19
N LYS A 493 6.94 33.29 23.04
CA LYS A 493 7.18 34.37 24.04
C LYS A 493 6.11 35.45 23.98
N ASP A 494 5.65 35.77 22.80
CA ASP A 494 4.83 36.94 22.56
C ASP A 494 3.33 36.64 22.61
N GLU A 495 2.92 35.38 22.38
CA GLU A 495 1.52 35.03 22.19
C GLU A 495 1.20 33.59 22.58
N LYS A 496 -0.09 33.34 22.91
CA LYS A 496 -0.60 31.99 23.15
C LYS A 496 -0.61 31.19 21.84
N LEU A 497 0.21 30.15 21.81
CA LEU A 497 0.44 29.32 20.65
C LEU A 497 -0.27 27.96 20.78
N TYR A 498 -0.89 27.50 19.71
CA TYR A 498 -1.50 26.18 19.60
C TYR A 498 -0.74 25.36 18.54
N TYR A 499 -0.72 24.03 18.68
CA TYR A 499 -0.19 23.21 17.59
C TYR A 499 -1.03 23.39 16.33
N PHE A 500 -2.33 23.31 16.46
CA PHE A 500 -3.24 23.47 15.34
C PHE A 500 -4.56 24.15 15.74
N VAL A 501 -5.09 24.96 14.84
CA VAL A 501 -6.41 25.57 14.95
C VAL A 501 -7.13 25.40 13.61
N PRO A 502 -8.29 24.74 13.57
CA PRO A 502 -8.99 24.39 12.32
C PRO A 502 -9.49 25.60 11.53
N THR A 503 -9.80 26.69 12.21
CA THR A 503 -10.22 27.96 11.62
C THR A 503 -9.30 29.07 12.11
N ILE A 504 -8.90 29.95 11.21
CA ILE A 504 -8.19 31.16 11.59
C ILE A 504 -9.20 32.01 12.37
N ALA A 505 -9.25 31.81 13.69
CA ALA A 505 -9.86 32.79 14.57
C ALA A 505 -8.82 33.89 14.74
N ASP A 506 -9.21 35.14 14.54
CA ASP A 506 -8.33 36.33 14.44
C ASP A 506 -7.32 36.51 15.59
N ASP A 507 -7.50 35.79 16.72
CA ASP A 507 -6.66 35.90 17.92
C ASP A 507 -5.86 34.63 18.26
N LYS A 508 -5.88 33.56 17.46
CA LYS A 508 -5.18 32.31 17.78
C LYS A 508 -4.07 31.99 16.80
N LYS A 509 -2.86 31.98 17.27
CA LYS A 509 -1.70 31.56 16.47
C LYS A 509 -1.50 30.05 16.56
N ARG A 510 -1.08 29.47 15.43
CA ARG A 510 -0.80 28.04 15.27
C ARG A 510 0.64 27.81 14.82
N LEU A 511 1.24 26.72 15.27
CA LEU A 511 2.58 26.31 14.87
C LEU A 511 2.57 25.53 13.56
N LEU A 512 1.54 24.68 13.37
CA LEU A 512 1.38 23.78 12.24
C LEU A 512 0.17 24.18 11.40
N THR A 513 0.30 24.02 10.06
CA THR A 513 -0.78 24.23 9.11
C THR A 513 -0.79 23.10 8.07
N TYR A 514 -1.94 22.83 7.44
CA TYR A 514 -2.01 21.84 6.38
C TYR A 514 -1.36 22.35 5.09
N TYR A 515 -0.84 21.41 4.31
CA TYR A 515 -0.38 21.73 2.96
C TYR A 515 -1.53 22.25 2.11
N GLY A 516 -1.25 23.34 1.36
CA GLY A 516 -2.24 23.99 0.49
C GLY A 516 -3.13 25.04 1.18
N GLU A 517 -3.06 25.16 2.49
CA GLU A 517 -3.65 26.31 3.20
C GLU A 517 -2.71 27.53 3.12
N TYR A 518 -3.30 28.73 3.14
CA TYR A 518 -2.52 29.96 3.30
C TYR A 518 -1.90 29.97 4.70
N TYR A 519 -0.59 30.19 4.78
CA TYR A 519 0.13 30.24 6.03
C TYR A 519 1.05 31.48 6.09
N GLY A 520 1.26 31.99 7.29
CA GLY A 520 2.22 33.06 7.55
C GLY A 520 3.65 32.52 7.59
N ASP A 521 4.62 33.43 7.56
CA ASP A 521 6.06 33.09 7.54
C ASP A 521 6.52 32.25 8.76
N LYS A 522 5.74 32.22 9.83
CA LYS A 522 6.07 31.54 11.10
C LYS A 522 5.40 30.18 11.26
N GLU A 523 4.39 29.86 10.47
CA GLU A 523 3.69 28.57 10.50
C GLU A 523 4.44 27.53 9.68
N LYS A 524 4.38 26.27 10.08
CA LYS A 524 5.04 25.17 9.37
C LYS A 524 4.02 24.28 8.65
N PRO A 525 4.05 24.25 7.31
CA PRO A 525 3.23 23.31 6.53
C PRO A 525 3.60 21.88 6.87
N THR A 526 2.63 21.11 7.37
CA THR A 526 2.84 19.78 7.91
C THR A 526 1.93 18.78 7.19
N LEU A 527 2.46 17.60 6.90
CA LEU A 527 1.72 16.55 6.20
C LEU A 527 0.55 16.04 7.03
N SER A 528 -0.61 15.88 6.40
CA SER A 528 -1.77 15.18 6.96
C SER A 528 -1.89 13.74 6.45
N SER A 529 -1.23 13.44 5.34
CA SER A 529 -1.04 12.14 4.74
C SER A 529 0.38 12.00 4.22
N MET A 530 0.98 10.82 4.30
CA MET A 530 2.33 10.57 3.76
C MET A 530 2.36 10.52 2.23
N ARG A 531 1.19 10.51 1.60
CA ARG A 531 1.05 10.54 0.14
C ARG A 531 0.99 11.95 -0.43
N ASP A 532 0.78 12.96 0.41
CA ASP A 532 0.80 14.39 0.04
C ASP A 532 2.26 14.88 -0.17
N VAL A 533 2.97 14.21 -1.06
CA VAL A 533 4.41 14.44 -1.26
C VAL A 533 4.67 15.69 -2.08
N GLU A 534 3.71 16.15 -2.88
CA GLU A 534 3.83 17.31 -3.73
C GLU A 534 2.81 18.38 -3.34
N GLN A 535 3.25 19.62 -3.26
CA GLN A 535 2.32 20.73 -3.11
C GLN A 535 1.47 20.85 -4.38
N SER A 536 0.16 21.04 -4.21
CA SER A 536 -0.67 21.50 -5.31
C SER A 536 -0.16 22.87 -5.77
N SER A 537 0.29 22.96 -7.02
CA SER A 537 0.65 24.26 -7.62
C SER A 537 -0.56 24.84 -8.31
N THR A 538 -0.89 26.10 -8.00
CA THR A 538 -1.88 26.85 -8.77
C THR A 538 -1.18 27.41 -10.00
N VAL A 539 -1.59 26.99 -11.18
CA VAL A 539 -1.10 27.54 -12.44
C VAL A 539 -1.95 28.74 -12.78
N PHE A 540 -1.36 29.92 -12.75
CA PHE A 540 -1.99 31.12 -13.29
C PHE A 540 -1.70 31.18 -14.79
N TYR A 541 -2.75 31.14 -15.60
CA TYR A 541 -2.65 31.41 -17.02
C TYR A 541 -2.75 32.94 -17.21
N TRP A 542 -1.70 33.54 -17.73
CA TRP A 542 -1.71 34.95 -18.11
C TRP A 542 -1.91 35.02 -19.64
N GLU A 543 -3.06 35.46 -20.08
CA GLU A 543 -3.24 35.90 -21.46
C GLU A 543 -2.56 37.28 -21.57
N GLY A 544 -1.40 37.28 -22.17
CA GLY A 544 -0.72 38.52 -22.52
C GLY A 544 -1.59 39.36 -23.49
N VAL A 545 -1.84 40.58 -23.14
CA VAL A 545 -2.47 41.62 -24.01
C VAL A 545 -1.52 41.95 -25.12
#